data_4c872b0bd36653780b143acf4272ca75
#
_entry.id   4c872b0bd36653780b143acf4272ca75
#
_cell.length_a   1.000
_cell.length_b   1.000
_cell.length_c   1.000
_cell.angle_alpha   90.00
_cell.angle_beta   90.00
_cell.angle_gamma   90.00
#
_symmetry.space_group_name_H-M   'P 1'
#
loop_
_entity.id
_entity.type
_entity.pdbx_description
1 polymer ?
#
loop_
_entity_poly.entity_id
_entity_poly.type
_entity_poly.pdbx_seq_one_letter_code
_entity_poly.pdbx_strand_id
1 'polypeptide(L)' 'MRVHLRPDRRTVEIAGRRRVAQLLAELGILPGTAMVIRGDLLLTDSEVVEDADEVEIRAVISGGLA' A
#
# COMPACT_ATOMS: atom_id res chain seq x y z
N MET A 1 10.12 -3.97 -4.45
CA MET A 1 9.00 -3.12 -4.91
C MET A 1 9.22 -1.67 -4.51
N ARG A 2 8.66 -0.77 -5.26
CA ARG A 2 8.69 0.65 -4.94
C ARG A 2 7.30 1.05 -4.50
N VAL A 3 7.19 1.61 -3.30
CA VAL A 3 5.90 1.91 -2.70
C VAL A 3 5.79 3.41 -2.48
N HIS A 4 4.82 4.03 -3.14
CA HIS A 4 4.55 5.46 -3.01
C HIS A 4 3.45 5.67 -1.98
N LEU A 5 3.73 6.42 -0.94
CA LEU A 5 2.77 6.65 0.13
C LEU A 5 2.13 8.03 -0.04
N ARG A 6 0.81 8.05 -0.05
CA ARG A 6 0.03 9.29 -0.18
C ARG A 6 -0.90 9.43 1.02
N PRO A 7 -1.11 10.60 1.50
CA PRO A 7 -0.68 11.91 0.97
C PRO A 7 0.72 12.32 1.39
N ASP A 8 1.45 11.47 2.09
CA ASP A 8 2.75 11.84 2.65
C ASP A 8 3.83 12.14 1.63
N ARG A 9 3.64 11.77 0.39
CA ARG A 9 4.63 11.97 -0.66
C ARG A 9 5.96 11.30 -0.33
N ARG A 10 5.88 10.14 0.25
CA ARG A 10 7.07 9.35 0.56
C ARG A 10 7.14 8.16 -0.36
N THR A 11 8.35 7.75 -0.69
CA THR A 11 8.57 6.54 -1.46
C THR A 11 9.52 5.66 -0.68
N VAL A 12 9.16 4.40 -0.51
CA VAL A 12 10.03 3.43 0.14
C VAL A 12 10.30 2.27 -0.79
N GLU A 13 11.48 1.66 -0.64
CA GLU A 13 11.85 0.49 -1.41
C GLU A 13 11.80 -0.71 -0.49
N ILE A 14 11.13 -1.77 -0.91
CA ILE A 14 11.02 -2.99 -0.14
C ILE A 14 11.40 -4.13 -1.05
N ALA A 15 12.36 -4.94 -0.65
CA ALA A 15 12.82 -6.07 -1.44
C ALA A 15 11.93 -7.28 -1.20
N GLY A 16 11.66 -8.04 -2.25
CA GLY A 16 10.91 -9.29 -2.15
C GLY A 16 9.42 -9.11 -2.36
N ARG A 17 8.74 -10.23 -2.59
CA ARG A 17 7.31 -10.18 -2.84
C ARG A 17 6.55 -10.21 -1.52
N ARG A 18 5.39 -9.62 -1.48
CA ARG A 18 4.55 -9.56 -0.28
C ARG A 18 3.09 -9.62 -0.68
N ARG A 19 2.26 -10.20 0.17
CA ARG A 19 0.83 -9.99 0.02
C ARG A 19 0.53 -8.58 0.50
N VAL A 20 -0.52 -7.98 -0.03
CA VAL A 20 -0.91 -6.62 0.33
C VAL A 20 -1.07 -6.49 1.84
N ALA A 21 -1.73 -7.45 2.49
CA ALA A 21 -1.91 -7.40 3.93
C ALA A 21 -0.58 -7.39 4.68
N GLN A 22 0.43 -8.16 4.20
CA GLN A 22 1.72 -8.17 4.83
C GLN A 22 2.42 -6.84 4.63
N LEU A 23 2.34 -6.27 3.45
CA LEU A 23 2.96 -5.00 3.13
C LEU A 23 2.42 -3.91 4.04
N LEU A 24 1.11 -3.85 4.20
CA LEU A 24 0.49 -2.85 5.06
C LEU A 24 0.93 -3.02 6.52
N ALA A 25 1.00 -4.27 6.98
CA ALA A 25 1.43 -4.53 8.35
C ALA A 25 2.87 -4.07 8.58
N GLU A 26 3.75 -4.32 7.62
CA GLU A 26 5.14 -3.90 7.74
C GLU A 26 5.28 -2.38 7.76
N LEU A 27 4.38 -1.68 7.10
CA LEU A 27 4.40 -0.23 7.06
C LEU A 27 3.63 0.40 8.22
N GLY A 28 3.06 -0.42 9.09
CA GLY A 28 2.31 0.09 10.23
C GLY A 28 0.96 0.66 9.87
N ILE A 29 0.40 0.24 8.75
CA ILE A 29 -0.89 0.73 8.28
C ILE A 29 -1.96 -0.29 8.61
N LEU A 30 -3.03 0.15 9.26
CA LEU A 30 -4.10 -0.73 9.65
C LEU A 30 -4.92 -1.19 8.45
N PRO A 31 -5.32 -2.45 8.39
CA PRO A 31 -6.16 -2.93 7.31
C PRO A 31 -7.45 -2.11 7.23
N GLY A 32 -7.89 -1.85 6.04
CA GLY A 32 -9.13 -1.10 5.83
C GLY A 32 -8.97 0.41 5.89
N THR A 33 -7.76 0.90 6.20
CA THR A 33 -7.53 2.33 6.26
C THR A 33 -6.74 2.86 5.08
N ALA A 34 -6.42 2.01 4.13
CA ALA A 34 -5.66 2.43 2.95
C ALA A 34 -6.02 1.60 1.74
N MET A 35 -5.85 2.18 0.57
CA MET A 35 -6.02 1.49 -0.69
C MET A 35 -4.65 1.26 -1.29
N VAL A 36 -4.44 0.09 -1.88
CA VAL A 36 -3.19 -0.23 -2.57
C VAL A 36 -3.50 -0.34 -4.06
N ILE A 37 -2.83 0.45 -4.87
CA ILE A 37 -3.12 0.56 -6.29
C ILE A 37 -1.88 0.22 -7.09
N ARG A 38 -2.00 -0.70 -8.04
CA ARG A 38 -0.90 -1.03 -8.96
C ARG A 38 -1.36 -0.62 -10.35
N GLY A 39 -0.78 0.43 -10.89
CA GLY A 39 -1.24 1.00 -12.15
C GLY A 39 -2.62 1.61 -11.94
N ASP A 40 -3.62 1.03 -12.58
CA ASP A 40 -4.99 1.48 -12.38
C ASP A 40 -5.84 0.39 -11.72
N LEU A 41 -5.20 -0.62 -11.10
CA LEU A 41 -5.90 -1.70 -10.43
C LEU A 41 -5.82 -1.53 -8.92
N LEU A 42 -6.98 -1.60 -8.27
CA LEU A 42 -7.04 -1.61 -6.83
C LEU A 42 -6.83 -3.05 -6.35
N LEU A 43 -5.84 -3.26 -5.53
CA LEU A 43 -5.50 -4.61 -5.06
C LEU A 43 -6.23 -4.93 -3.77
N THR A 44 -6.61 -6.20 -3.63
CA THR A 44 -7.22 -6.69 -2.40
C THR A 44 -6.12 -7.16 -1.46
N ASP A 45 -6.46 -7.40 -0.19
CA ASP A 45 -5.48 -7.77 0.82
C ASP A 45 -4.77 -9.08 0.51
N SER A 46 -5.39 -9.99 -0.21
CA SER A 46 -4.80 -11.28 -0.52
C SER A 46 -3.96 -11.27 -1.78
N GLU A 47 -3.98 -10.20 -2.55
CA GLU A 47 -3.20 -10.16 -3.77
C GLU A 47 -1.74 -9.94 -3.47
N VAL A 48 -0.88 -10.34 -4.41
CA VAL A 48 0.56 -10.32 -4.22
C VAL A 48 1.18 -9.17 -5.01
N VAL A 49 2.09 -8.45 -4.38
CA VAL A 49 2.91 -7.43 -5.02
C VAL A 49 4.29 -8.06 -5.21
N GLU A 50 4.78 -8.06 -6.44
CA GLU A 50 6.06 -8.69 -6.76
C GLU A 50 7.22 -7.74 -6.47
N ASP A 51 8.43 -8.31 -6.40
CA ASP A 51 9.61 -7.53 -6.09
C ASP A 51 9.85 -6.39 -7.10
N ALA A 52 9.50 -6.59 -8.34
CA ALA A 52 9.71 -5.58 -9.39
C ALA A 52 8.53 -4.62 -9.55
N ASP A 53 7.49 -4.77 -8.77
CA ASP A 53 6.30 -3.95 -8.94
C ASP A 53 6.46 -2.56 -8.31
N GLU A 54 5.64 -1.65 -8.77
CA GLU A 54 5.55 -0.32 -8.21
C GLU A 54 4.09 -0.10 -7.86
N VAL A 55 3.80 0.29 -6.64
CA VAL A 55 2.43 0.48 -6.17
C VAL A 55 2.29 1.79 -5.43
N GLU A 56 1.06 2.27 -5.33
CA GLU A 56 0.75 3.47 -4.57
C GLU A 56 -0.18 3.07 -3.44
N ILE A 57 0.08 3.56 -2.24
CA ILE A 57 -0.79 3.34 -1.10
C ILE A 57 -1.40 4.68 -0.73
N ARG A 58 -2.72 4.76 -0.78
CA ARG A 58 -3.44 5.98 -0.43
C ARG A 58 -4.18 5.77 0.87
N ALA A 59 -3.91 6.60 1.84
CA ALA A 59 -4.62 6.54 3.11
C ALA A 59 -6.06 7.00 2.89
N VAL A 60 -6.98 6.21 3.41
CA VAL A 60 -8.39 6.56 3.37
C VAL A 60 -8.71 7.04 4.76
N ILE A 61 -8.73 8.34 4.93
CA ILE A 61 -8.93 8.87 6.24
C ILE A 61 -10.32 9.26 6.45
N SER A 62 -11.11 8.34 6.86
CA SER A 62 -12.45 8.71 7.05
C SER A 62 -12.58 9.37 8.35
N GLY A 63 -11.69 9.09 9.24
CA GLY A 63 -11.90 9.65 10.52
C GLY A 63 -11.71 11.12 10.54
N GLY A 64 -11.10 11.55 9.57
CA GLY A 64 -10.87 12.94 9.52
C GLY A 64 -12.07 13.70 9.81
N LEU A 65 -13.17 13.10 9.79
CA LEU A 65 -14.16 13.77 9.98
C LEU A 65 -14.42 13.97 11.22
N ALA A 66 -14.04 13.43 11.73
CA ALA A 66 -14.50 13.65 13.06
C ALA A 66 -14.33 14.80 13.47
#